data_2438de490446fdd9a016912f98cf10d9
#
_entry.id   2438de490446fdd9a016912f98cf10d9
#
_cell.length_a   1.000
_cell.length_b   1.000
_cell.length_c   1.000
_cell.angle_alpha   90.00
_cell.angle_beta   90.00
_cell.angle_gamma   90.00
#
_symmetry.space_group_name_H-M   'P 1'
#
loop_
_entity.id
_entity.type
_entity.pdbx_description
1 polymer ?
#
loop_
_entity_poly.entity_id
_entity_poly.type
_entity_poly.pdbx_seq_one_letter_code
_entity_poly.pdbx_strand_id
1 'polypeptide(L)'
;SVLLRIGAAEKWDDVVAYAVSKGWGGIENLSGIRGEVGAAAVQNIGAYGTEIKDVVETVETYNQLSFEKRMFTNEECLYSYRDSFFKNEHNDPHIVTYVNIRLSKKPRFSVNYGNLKEELAKYPKITLQAVRDAVISIRRQKLPDPDELGNAGSFFMNPVIPVVHYEKLKRQYPDMPSYPAGEGKVKVPAGWLIEQ
;
A
#
# COMPACT_ATOMS: atom_id res chain seq x y z
N SER A 1 13.42 2.09 -17.15
CA SER A 1 12.22 1.52 -16.55
C SER A 1 11.83 0.20 -17.22
N VAL A 2 10.98 -0.54 -16.61
CA VAL A 2 10.32 -1.74 -17.14
C VAL A 2 8.82 -1.61 -16.87
N LEU A 3 8.00 -2.01 -17.84
CA LEU A 3 6.55 -2.11 -17.70
C LEU A 3 6.21 -3.59 -17.49
N LEU A 4 5.48 -3.88 -16.42
CA LEU A 4 4.95 -5.21 -16.13
C LEU A 4 3.43 -5.17 -16.31
N ARG A 5 2.90 -6.11 -17.10
CA ARG A 5 1.47 -6.40 -17.20
C ARG A 5 1.18 -7.64 -16.38
N ILE A 6 0.38 -7.50 -15.32
CA ILE A 6 0.21 -8.51 -14.28
C ILE A 6 -1.26 -8.87 -14.19
N GLY A 7 -1.57 -10.17 -14.20
CA GLY A 7 -2.94 -10.66 -13.99
C GLY A 7 -3.47 -10.28 -12.60
N ALA A 8 -4.73 -9.89 -12.53
CA ALA A 8 -5.34 -9.43 -11.29
C ALA A 8 -5.38 -10.49 -10.18
N ALA A 9 -5.40 -11.77 -10.54
CA ALA A 9 -5.41 -12.90 -9.60
C ALA A 9 -4.00 -13.36 -9.15
N GLU A 10 -2.93 -12.73 -9.63
CA GLU A 10 -1.58 -13.01 -9.14
C GLU A 10 -1.43 -12.53 -7.69
N LYS A 11 -0.70 -13.30 -6.87
CA LYS A 11 -0.40 -12.91 -5.50
C LYS A 11 0.53 -11.71 -5.49
N TRP A 12 0.13 -10.65 -4.79
CA TRP A 12 0.89 -9.40 -4.75
C TRP A 12 2.34 -9.60 -4.29
N ASP A 13 2.55 -10.33 -3.19
CA ASP A 13 3.91 -10.49 -2.65
C ASP A 13 4.84 -11.31 -3.54
N ASP A 14 4.30 -12.23 -4.35
CA ASP A 14 5.08 -12.97 -5.36
C ASP A 14 5.56 -12.02 -6.47
N VAL A 15 4.74 -11.06 -6.87
CA VAL A 15 5.12 -10.00 -7.83
C VAL A 15 6.23 -9.12 -7.27
N VAL A 16 6.12 -8.74 -5.99
CA VAL A 16 7.18 -7.95 -5.32
C VAL A 16 8.49 -8.74 -5.26
N ALA A 17 8.43 -10.02 -4.85
CA ALA A 17 9.60 -10.89 -4.81
C ALA A 17 10.26 -11.03 -6.18
N TYR A 18 9.45 -11.23 -7.22
CA TYR A 18 9.93 -11.30 -8.60
C TYR A 18 10.62 -10.00 -9.03
N ALA A 19 10.00 -8.84 -8.79
CA ALA A 19 10.59 -7.54 -9.14
C ALA A 19 11.93 -7.31 -8.43
N VAL A 20 12.01 -7.61 -7.13
CA VAL A 20 13.24 -7.52 -6.33
C VAL A 20 14.33 -8.43 -6.90
N SER A 21 14.00 -9.69 -7.26
CA SER A 21 14.96 -10.65 -7.85
C SER A 21 15.53 -10.20 -9.20
N LYS A 22 14.78 -9.36 -9.93
CA LYS A 22 15.21 -8.76 -11.21
C LYS A 22 15.94 -7.41 -11.05
N GLY A 23 16.06 -6.91 -9.81
CA GLY A 23 16.66 -5.60 -9.55
C GLY A 23 15.76 -4.43 -9.95
N TRP A 24 14.42 -4.62 -9.98
CA TRP A 24 13.46 -3.59 -10.33
C TRP A 24 12.79 -3.04 -9.07
N GLY A 25 13.01 -1.75 -8.81
CA GLY A 25 12.49 -1.08 -7.62
C GLY A 25 11.27 -0.23 -7.89
N GLY A 26 10.57 0.08 -6.79
CA GLY A 26 9.35 0.91 -6.72
C GLY A 26 8.22 0.28 -5.93
N ILE A 27 8.31 -1.03 -5.60
CA ILE A 27 7.30 -1.76 -4.83
C ILE A 27 7.89 -2.54 -3.65
N GLU A 28 9.17 -2.48 -3.41
CA GLU A 28 9.85 -3.20 -2.34
C GLU A 28 9.30 -2.89 -0.94
N ASN A 29 8.86 -1.66 -0.71
CA ASN A 29 8.22 -1.23 0.54
C ASN A 29 6.84 -1.88 0.77
N LEU A 30 6.23 -2.40 -0.29
CA LEU A 30 4.92 -3.07 -0.26
C LEU A 30 5.06 -4.60 -0.09
N SER A 31 6.23 -5.07 0.33
CA SER A 31 6.51 -6.48 0.60
C SER A 31 5.66 -7.03 1.75
N GLY A 32 5.32 -8.31 1.65
CA GLY A 32 4.57 -9.02 2.68
C GLY A 32 3.11 -8.57 2.83
N ILE A 33 2.58 -7.73 1.94
CA ILE A 33 1.16 -7.43 1.89
C ILE A 33 0.47 -8.62 1.24
N ARG A 34 -0.46 -9.23 1.96
CA ARG A 34 -1.26 -10.35 1.47
C ARG A 34 -2.39 -9.86 0.57
N GLY A 35 -2.83 -10.70 -0.35
CA GLY A 35 -3.86 -10.43 -1.32
C GLY A 35 -3.34 -10.45 -2.76
N GLU A 36 -4.21 -10.14 -3.69
CA GLU A 36 -3.99 -10.24 -5.12
C GLU A 36 -3.77 -8.85 -5.74
N VAL A 37 -3.14 -8.84 -6.91
CA VAL A 37 -2.78 -7.62 -7.65
C VAL A 37 -4.00 -6.75 -7.97
N GLY A 38 -5.13 -7.36 -8.35
CA GLY A 38 -6.36 -6.62 -8.62
C GLY A 38 -6.89 -5.91 -7.38
N ALA A 39 -6.94 -6.62 -6.25
CA ALA A 39 -7.35 -6.04 -4.96
C ALA A 39 -6.37 -4.96 -4.49
N ALA A 40 -5.07 -5.14 -4.75
CA ALA A 40 -4.04 -4.16 -4.45
C ALA A 40 -4.29 -2.82 -5.18
N ALA A 41 -4.63 -2.90 -6.48
CA ALA A 41 -4.97 -1.73 -7.28
C ALA A 41 -6.28 -1.08 -6.84
N VAL A 42 -7.34 -1.88 -6.58
CA VAL A 42 -8.65 -1.37 -6.12
C VAL A 42 -8.52 -0.60 -4.80
N GLN A 43 -7.74 -1.10 -3.85
CA GLN A 43 -7.59 -0.50 -2.53
C GLN A 43 -6.52 0.59 -2.46
N ASN A 44 -5.76 0.84 -3.51
CA ASN A 44 -4.54 1.65 -3.42
C ASN A 44 -3.71 1.23 -2.21
N ILE A 45 -3.23 -0.03 -2.19
CA ILE A 45 -2.44 -0.53 -1.07
C ILE A 45 -1.22 0.36 -0.83
N GLY A 46 -0.82 0.49 0.42
CA GLY A 46 0.34 1.32 0.78
C GLY A 46 0.91 0.95 2.12
N ALA A 47 2.23 1.01 2.21
CA ALA A 47 3.01 0.79 3.40
C ALA A 47 4.34 1.54 3.31
N TYR A 48 4.88 1.93 4.46
CA TYR A 48 6.22 2.54 4.59
C TYR A 48 6.47 3.70 3.61
N GLY A 49 5.45 4.57 3.45
CA GLY A 49 5.54 5.77 2.63
C GLY A 49 5.44 5.55 1.11
N THR A 50 5.07 4.36 0.66
CA THR A 50 4.84 4.02 -0.76
C THR A 50 3.41 3.53 -0.94
N GLU A 51 2.76 3.91 -2.03
CA GLU A 51 1.45 3.39 -2.44
C GLU A 51 1.55 2.79 -3.84
N ILE A 52 0.66 1.83 -4.17
CA ILE A 52 0.69 1.19 -5.49
C ILE A 52 0.44 2.19 -6.62
N LYS A 53 -0.34 3.26 -6.37
CA LYS A 53 -0.57 4.34 -7.34
C LYS A 53 0.72 4.98 -7.84
N ASP A 54 1.80 4.94 -7.05
CA ASP A 54 3.08 5.56 -7.41
C ASP A 54 3.74 4.87 -8.60
N VAL A 55 3.32 3.64 -8.91
CA VAL A 55 3.86 2.80 -10.00
C VAL A 55 2.82 2.31 -10.99
N VAL A 56 1.52 2.38 -10.68
CA VAL A 56 0.45 2.03 -11.63
C VAL A 56 0.48 2.97 -12.82
N GLU A 57 0.49 2.40 -14.01
CA GLU A 57 0.38 3.14 -15.27
C GLU A 57 -1.03 3.04 -15.84
N THR A 58 -1.57 1.83 -15.91
CA THR A 58 -2.95 1.59 -16.33
C THR A 58 -3.55 0.38 -15.63
N VAL A 59 -4.89 0.34 -15.55
CA VAL A 59 -5.67 -0.79 -15.05
C VAL A 59 -6.65 -1.25 -16.14
N GLU A 60 -6.56 -2.52 -16.53
CA GLU A 60 -7.44 -3.12 -17.51
C GLU A 60 -8.63 -3.77 -16.80
N THR A 61 -9.82 -3.52 -17.31
CA THR A 61 -11.06 -3.98 -16.68
C THR A 61 -12.09 -4.46 -17.70
N TYR A 62 -13.08 -5.19 -17.19
CA TYR A 62 -14.37 -5.38 -17.84
C TYR A 62 -15.45 -4.66 -17.04
N ASN A 63 -16.29 -3.88 -17.71
CA ASN A 63 -17.51 -3.35 -17.12
C ASN A 63 -18.51 -4.49 -16.94
N GLN A 64 -19.08 -4.64 -15.75
CA GLN A 64 -19.99 -5.75 -15.45
C GLN A 64 -21.39 -5.60 -16.07
N LEU A 65 -21.74 -4.38 -16.49
CA LEU A 65 -23.05 -4.08 -17.09
C LEU A 65 -23.00 -4.16 -18.62
N SER A 66 -22.00 -3.52 -19.25
CA SER A 66 -21.87 -3.50 -20.72
C SER A 66 -21.04 -4.66 -21.27
N PHE A 67 -20.31 -5.39 -20.44
CA PHE A 67 -19.33 -6.43 -20.80
C PHE A 67 -18.21 -5.91 -21.71
N GLU A 68 -17.99 -4.62 -21.74
CA GLU A 68 -16.94 -3.99 -22.54
C GLU A 68 -15.63 -3.91 -21.77
N LYS A 69 -14.53 -4.06 -22.49
CA LYS A 69 -13.19 -3.80 -21.96
C LYS A 69 -12.97 -2.31 -21.83
N ARG A 70 -12.40 -1.90 -20.71
CA ARG A 70 -11.92 -0.54 -20.51
C ARG A 70 -10.53 -0.56 -19.88
N MET A 71 -9.69 0.36 -20.34
CA MET A 71 -8.38 0.65 -19.73
C MET A 71 -8.47 2.01 -19.05
N PHE A 72 -8.15 2.04 -17.76
CA PHE A 72 -8.06 3.26 -16.97
C PHE A 72 -6.60 3.68 -16.87
N THR A 73 -6.31 4.94 -17.13
CA THR A 73 -5.01 5.54 -16.78
C THR A 73 -4.90 5.71 -15.26
N ASN A 74 -3.70 5.97 -14.75
CA ASN A 74 -3.49 6.27 -13.33
C ASN A 74 -4.41 7.39 -12.84
N GLU A 75 -4.54 8.46 -13.62
CA GLU A 75 -5.38 9.63 -13.30
C GLU A 75 -6.87 9.26 -13.26
N GLU A 76 -7.35 8.46 -14.20
CA GLU A 76 -8.74 7.98 -14.22
C GLU A 76 -9.07 7.02 -13.07
N CYS A 77 -8.06 6.36 -12.49
CA CYS A 77 -8.25 5.53 -11.29
C CYS A 77 -8.59 6.36 -10.03
N LEU A 78 -8.44 7.68 -10.04
CA LEU A 78 -8.80 8.62 -8.96
C LEU A 78 -8.27 8.17 -7.59
N TYR A 79 -7.04 7.69 -7.54
CA TYR A 79 -6.45 7.16 -6.33
C TYR A 79 -6.37 8.17 -5.18
N SER A 80 -6.85 7.76 -4.03
CA SER A 80 -6.66 8.46 -2.77
C SER A 80 -6.26 7.49 -1.64
N TYR A 81 -6.23 7.93 -0.39
CA TYR A 81 -5.82 7.08 0.74
C TYR A 81 -6.75 5.87 0.91
N ARG A 82 -6.28 4.68 0.56
CA ARG A 82 -7.02 3.40 0.58
C ARG A 82 -8.30 3.46 -0.24
N ASP A 83 -8.29 4.21 -1.33
CA ASP A 83 -9.45 4.45 -2.17
C ASP A 83 -9.07 4.57 -3.66
N SER A 84 -10.04 4.29 -4.53
CA SER A 84 -9.93 4.42 -5.98
C SER A 84 -11.32 4.54 -6.62
N PHE A 85 -11.35 4.84 -7.92
CA PHE A 85 -12.56 4.79 -8.74
C PHE A 85 -13.35 3.48 -8.55
N PHE A 86 -12.66 2.35 -8.42
CA PHE A 86 -13.26 1.02 -8.35
C PHE A 86 -13.95 0.70 -7.02
N LYS A 87 -13.71 1.49 -5.98
CA LYS A 87 -14.35 1.33 -4.66
C LYS A 87 -15.64 2.12 -4.51
N ASN A 88 -15.88 3.09 -5.40
CA ASN A 88 -17.05 3.93 -5.30
C ASN A 88 -18.26 3.20 -5.89
N GLU A 89 -19.24 2.86 -5.05
CA GLU A 89 -20.47 2.16 -5.43
C GLU A 89 -21.38 2.95 -6.38
N HIS A 90 -21.16 4.27 -6.53
CA HIS A 90 -21.88 5.11 -7.51
C HIS A 90 -21.27 5.05 -8.91
N ASN A 91 -20.09 4.46 -9.06
CA ASN A 91 -19.47 4.25 -10.36
C ASN A 91 -19.99 2.92 -10.98
N ASP A 92 -19.89 2.83 -12.30
CA ASP A 92 -20.15 1.57 -12.97
C ASP A 92 -19.21 0.48 -12.41
N PRO A 93 -19.76 -0.72 -12.14
CA PRO A 93 -18.96 -1.80 -11.57
C PRO A 93 -18.00 -2.38 -12.61
N HIS A 94 -16.73 -2.45 -12.24
CA HIS A 94 -15.66 -2.98 -13.07
C HIS A 94 -14.94 -4.15 -12.40
N ILE A 95 -14.66 -5.21 -13.16
CA ILE A 95 -13.78 -6.30 -12.76
C ILE A 95 -12.38 -5.98 -13.29
N VAL A 96 -11.41 -5.81 -12.39
CA VAL A 96 -10.00 -5.66 -12.76
C VAL A 96 -9.46 -6.99 -13.28
N THR A 97 -8.85 -6.98 -14.46
CA THR A 97 -8.28 -8.16 -15.10
C THR A 97 -6.76 -8.15 -15.15
N TYR A 98 -6.18 -6.96 -15.41
CA TYR A 98 -4.74 -6.75 -15.40
C TYR A 98 -4.40 -5.40 -14.80
N VAL A 99 -3.25 -5.32 -14.17
CA VAL A 99 -2.65 -4.08 -13.68
C VAL A 99 -1.28 -3.91 -14.34
N ASN A 100 -1.07 -2.78 -14.99
CA ASN A 100 0.19 -2.42 -15.63
C ASN A 100 0.96 -1.48 -14.69
N ILE A 101 2.13 -1.89 -14.23
CA ILE A 101 2.98 -1.09 -13.35
C ILE A 101 4.32 -0.79 -14.01
N ARG A 102 4.85 0.41 -13.75
CA ARG A 102 6.16 0.85 -14.24
C ARG A 102 7.17 0.87 -13.10
N LEU A 103 8.19 0.01 -13.21
CA LEU A 103 9.26 -0.13 -12.23
C LEU A 103 10.58 0.47 -12.74
N SER A 104 11.45 0.84 -11.80
CA SER A 104 12.76 1.41 -12.09
C SER A 104 13.85 0.36 -12.12
N LYS A 105 14.67 0.36 -13.18
CA LYS A 105 15.94 -0.40 -13.22
C LYS A 105 17.07 0.28 -12.43
N LYS A 106 16.82 1.51 -11.95
CA LYS A 106 17.73 2.26 -11.06
C LYS A 106 16.93 2.66 -9.83
N PRO A 107 16.76 1.77 -8.84
CA PRO A 107 15.90 2.00 -7.69
C PRO A 107 16.38 3.19 -6.87
N ARG A 108 15.42 3.95 -6.35
CA ARG A 108 15.61 4.99 -5.31
C ARG A 108 14.86 4.52 -4.08
N PHE A 109 15.55 4.36 -2.97
CA PHE A 109 14.98 3.80 -1.77
C PHE A 109 14.24 4.85 -0.94
N SER A 110 12.96 4.61 -0.63
CA SER A 110 12.18 5.38 0.34
C SER A 110 12.25 4.68 1.70
N VAL A 111 13.19 5.09 2.54
CA VAL A 111 13.52 4.38 3.79
C VAL A 111 13.30 5.19 5.07
N ASN A 112 12.75 6.40 4.94
CA ASN A 112 12.63 7.34 6.07
C ASN A 112 11.31 7.19 6.85
N TYR A 113 10.52 6.15 6.59
CA TYR A 113 9.20 5.98 7.20
C TYR A 113 9.25 4.99 8.37
N GLY A 114 8.75 5.43 9.53
CA GLY A 114 8.63 4.60 10.74
C GLY A 114 9.95 3.96 11.15
N ASN A 115 9.88 2.74 11.65
CA ASN A 115 11.05 1.95 12.10
C ASN A 115 11.80 1.24 10.96
N LEU A 116 11.46 1.49 9.69
CA LEU A 116 12.17 0.89 8.56
C LEU A 116 13.65 1.30 8.53
N LYS A 117 13.95 2.56 8.85
CA LYS A 117 15.32 3.06 8.92
C LYS A 117 16.16 2.34 9.99
N GLU A 118 15.56 2.11 11.16
CA GLU A 118 16.21 1.39 12.27
C GLU A 118 16.46 -0.06 11.93
N GLU A 119 15.47 -0.73 11.30
CA GLU A 119 15.62 -2.11 10.86
C GLU A 119 16.69 -2.25 9.79
N LEU A 120 16.73 -1.32 8.82
CA LEU A 120 17.74 -1.29 7.76
C LEU A 120 19.17 -1.02 8.28
N ALA A 121 19.34 -0.40 9.43
CA ALA A 121 20.67 -0.21 10.04
C ALA A 121 21.36 -1.54 10.41
N LYS A 122 20.62 -2.66 10.47
CA LYS A 122 21.16 -4.00 10.68
C LYS A 122 21.82 -4.59 9.43
N TYR A 123 21.62 -4.00 8.27
CA TYR A 123 22.14 -4.49 6.98
C TYR A 123 23.38 -3.70 6.56
N PRO A 124 24.42 -4.35 6.04
CA PRO A 124 25.68 -3.69 5.65
C PRO A 124 25.50 -2.71 4.48
N LYS A 125 24.45 -2.91 3.67
CA LYS A 125 24.14 -2.07 2.50
C LYS A 125 22.65 -2.10 2.22
N ILE A 126 22.10 -0.95 1.87
CA ILE A 126 20.70 -0.84 1.40
C ILE A 126 20.63 -1.37 -0.03
N THR A 127 19.86 -2.44 -0.22
CA THR A 127 19.53 -3.06 -1.50
C THR A 127 18.04 -3.32 -1.56
N LEU A 128 17.48 -3.64 -2.74
CA LEU A 128 16.08 -4.03 -2.84
C LEU A 128 15.75 -5.22 -1.93
N GLN A 129 16.65 -6.21 -1.88
CA GLN A 129 16.46 -7.36 -1.01
C GLN A 129 16.50 -6.96 0.47
N ALA A 130 17.46 -6.12 0.89
CA ALA A 130 17.52 -5.64 2.28
C ALA A 130 16.26 -4.87 2.69
N VAL A 131 15.70 -4.03 1.80
CA VAL A 131 14.43 -3.33 2.07
C VAL A 131 13.28 -4.33 2.21
N ARG A 132 13.15 -5.30 1.28
CA ARG A 132 12.15 -6.35 1.35
C ARG A 132 12.24 -7.13 2.67
N ASP A 133 13.43 -7.58 3.03
CA ASP A 133 13.65 -8.40 4.24
C ASP A 133 13.33 -7.59 5.51
N ALA A 134 13.75 -6.34 5.58
CA ALA A 134 13.44 -5.44 6.68
C ALA A 134 11.92 -5.20 6.83
N VAL A 135 11.22 -4.96 5.72
CA VAL A 135 9.76 -4.80 5.73
C VAL A 135 9.06 -6.06 6.23
N ILE A 136 9.44 -7.23 5.71
CA ILE A 136 8.88 -8.52 6.13
C ILE A 136 9.17 -8.76 7.62
N SER A 137 10.38 -8.50 8.10
CA SER A 137 10.76 -8.61 9.53
C SER A 137 9.86 -7.78 10.41
N ILE A 138 9.69 -6.48 10.10
CA ILE A 138 8.82 -5.58 10.87
C ILE A 138 7.36 -6.06 10.85
N ARG A 139 6.87 -6.54 9.70
CA ARG A 139 5.48 -7.02 9.57
C ARG A 139 5.23 -8.28 10.40
N ARG A 140 6.16 -9.24 10.38
CA ARG A 140 6.08 -10.47 11.19
C ARG A 140 6.04 -10.20 12.69
N GLN A 141 6.69 -9.14 13.16
CA GLN A 141 6.64 -8.74 14.57
C GLN A 141 5.28 -8.15 14.99
N LYS A 142 4.53 -7.59 14.04
CA LYS A 142 3.27 -6.88 14.31
C LYS A 142 2.02 -7.68 13.95
N LEU A 143 2.13 -8.59 13.00
CA LEU A 143 1.01 -9.35 12.46
C LEU A 143 1.36 -10.84 12.57
N PRO A 144 0.54 -11.63 13.28
CA PRO A 144 0.72 -13.07 13.33
C PRO A 144 0.61 -13.68 11.93
N ASP A 145 1.26 -14.82 11.71
CA ASP A 145 1.08 -15.55 10.47
C ASP A 145 -0.35 -16.12 10.43
N PRO A 146 -1.17 -15.81 9.41
CA PRO A 146 -2.53 -16.33 9.33
C PRO A 146 -2.60 -17.86 9.16
N ASP A 147 -1.51 -18.52 8.76
CA ASP A 147 -1.43 -19.97 8.71
C ASP A 147 -1.29 -20.58 10.12
N GLU A 148 -0.82 -19.78 11.09
CA GLU A 148 -0.73 -20.16 12.51
C GLU A 148 -1.91 -19.59 13.32
N LEU A 149 -2.27 -18.34 13.06
CA LEU A 149 -3.36 -17.63 13.74
C LEU A 149 -4.17 -16.80 12.75
N GLY A 150 -5.39 -17.23 12.45
CA GLY A 150 -6.31 -16.52 11.57
C GLY A 150 -6.50 -15.06 12.01
N ASN A 151 -6.31 -14.12 11.08
CA ASN A 151 -6.52 -12.70 11.34
C ASN A 151 -6.97 -11.98 10.07
N ALA A 152 -7.64 -10.84 10.24
CA ALA A 152 -8.11 -9.98 9.14
C ALA A 152 -7.07 -8.90 8.75
N GLY A 153 -5.86 -8.93 9.28
CA GLY A 153 -4.85 -7.91 9.11
C GLY A 153 -5.28 -6.57 9.70
N SER A 154 -4.87 -5.46 9.10
CA SER A 154 -5.29 -4.12 9.50
C SER A 154 -6.66 -3.80 8.91
N PHE A 155 -7.73 -4.15 9.62
CA PHE A 155 -9.11 -4.03 9.16
C PHE A 155 -9.58 -2.56 9.05
N PHE A 156 -9.26 -1.75 10.06
CA PHE A 156 -9.71 -0.37 10.09
C PHE A 156 -8.74 0.57 9.35
N MET A 157 -9.32 1.50 8.58
CA MET A 157 -8.56 2.62 8.05
C MET A 157 -8.20 3.60 9.17
N ASN A 158 -7.01 4.18 9.10
CA ASN A 158 -6.61 5.25 10.01
C ASN A 158 -7.47 6.50 9.74
N PRO A 159 -8.25 7.02 10.71
CA PRO A 159 -9.06 8.22 10.50
C PRO A 159 -8.19 9.44 10.21
N VAL A 160 -8.66 10.25 9.27
CA VAL A 160 -8.08 11.56 8.97
C VAL A 160 -8.99 12.63 9.58
N ILE A 161 -8.44 13.39 10.52
CA ILE A 161 -9.19 14.39 11.30
C ILE A 161 -8.52 15.77 11.19
N PRO A 162 -9.29 16.87 11.38
CA PRO A 162 -8.72 18.22 11.46
C PRO A 162 -7.70 18.32 12.61
N VAL A 163 -6.62 19.07 12.40
CA VAL A 163 -5.60 19.34 13.44
C VAL A 163 -6.23 19.89 14.71
N VAL A 164 -7.21 20.81 14.59
CA VAL A 164 -7.91 21.39 15.74
C VAL A 164 -8.64 20.33 16.59
N HIS A 165 -9.18 19.30 15.94
CA HIS A 165 -9.81 18.17 16.64
C HIS A 165 -8.73 17.29 17.31
N TYR A 166 -7.65 16.99 16.60
CA TYR A 166 -6.51 16.26 17.15
C TYR A 166 -5.94 16.92 18.40
N GLU A 167 -5.71 18.25 18.38
CA GLU A 167 -5.18 19.00 19.52
C GLU A 167 -6.08 18.92 20.76
N LYS A 168 -7.40 18.86 20.61
CA LYS A 168 -8.32 18.60 21.71
C LYS A 168 -8.14 17.21 22.30
N LEU A 169 -8.05 16.18 21.44
CA LEU A 169 -7.84 14.79 21.87
C LEU A 169 -6.46 14.61 22.52
N LYS A 170 -5.42 15.24 21.97
CA LYS A 170 -4.06 15.19 22.47
C LYS A 170 -3.92 15.68 23.93
N ARG A 171 -4.81 16.58 24.37
CA ARG A 171 -4.85 17.03 25.78
C ARG A 171 -5.35 15.93 26.72
N GLN A 172 -6.24 15.06 26.24
CA GLN A 172 -6.75 13.91 27.00
C GLN A 172 -5.83 12.70 26.90
N TYR A 173 -5.18 12.54 25.73
CA TYR A 173 -4.29 11.42 25.42
C TYR A 173 -2.94 11.95 24.93
N PRO A 174 -2.03 12.31 25.87
CA PRO A 174 -0.75 12.95 25.53
C PRO A 174 0.15 12.13 24.61
N ASP A 175 0.05 10.79 24.64
CA ASP A 175 0.85 9.87 23.83
C ASP A 175 0.22 9.55 22.48
N MET A 176 -0.95 10.15 22.15
CA MET A 176 -1.66 9.89 20.88
C MET A 176 -0.79 10.23 19.68
N PRO A 177 -0.42 9.24 18.83
CA PRO A 177 0.41 9.49 17.67
C PRO A 177 -0.41 10.10 16.53
N SER A 178 0.26 10.83 15.64
CA SER A 178 -0.34 11.32 14.39
C SER A 178 0.66 11.43 13.27
N TYR A 179 0.16 11.44 12.05
CA TYR A 179 0.93 11.59 10.82
C TYR A 179 0.30 12.68 9.95
N PRO A 180 1.06 13.49 9.23
CA PRO A 180 0.53 14.47 8.29
C PRO A 180 -0.41 13.81 7.26
N ALA A 181 -1.54 14.46 6.96
CA ALA A 181 -2.55 13.95 6.03
C ALA A 181 -3.16 15.06 5.14
N GLY A 182 -2.32 15.94 4.64
CA GLY A 182 -2.72 17.12 3.88
C GLY A 182 -2.85 18.38 4.74
N GLU A 183 -3.24 19.47 4.11
CA GLU A 183 -3.34 20.77 4.80
C GLU A 183 -4.41 20.74 5.90
N GLY A 184 -4.02 21.16 7.09
CA GLY A 184 -4.92 21.26 8.25
C GLY A 184 -5.46 19.93 8.78
N LYS A 185 -4.92 18.78 8.33
CA LYS A 185 -5.39 17.45 8.71
C LYS A 185 -4.25 16.55 9.18
N VAL A 186 -4.59 15.62 10.07
CA VAL A 186 -3.71 14.55 10.52
C VAL A 186 -4.42 13.21 10.47
N LYS A 187 -3.64 12.17 10.26
CA LYS A 187 -4.07 10.79 10.30
C LYS A 187 -3.68 10.18 11.64
N VAL A 188 -4.62 9.56 12.34
CA VAL A 188 -4.41 8.90 13.64
C VAL A 188 -4.46 7.39 13.44
N PRO A 189 -3.50 6.62 13.99
CA PRO A 189 -3.52 5.17 13.86
C PRO A 189 -4.76 4.55 14.52
N ALA A 190 -5.55 3.82 13.72
CA ALA A 190 -6.73 3.11 14.23
C ALA A 190 -6.37 2.04 15.27
N GLY A 191 -5.26 1.32 15.07
CA GLY A 191 -4.76 0.34 16.05
C GLY A 191 -4.54 0.96 17.42
N TRP A 192 -3.87 2.12 17.48
CA TRP A 192 -3.67 2.83 18.74
C TRP A 192 -4.99 3.22 19.41
N LEU A 193 -5.97 3.68 18.61
CA LEU A 193 -7.31 4.06 19.15
C LEU A 193 -8.08 2.88 19.72
N ILE A 194 -7.84 1.66 19.24
CA ILE A 194 -8.52 0.44 19.69
C ILE A 194 -7.85 -0.08 20.99
N GLU A 195 -6.56 0.19 21.17
CA GLU A 195 -5.80 -0.25 22.33
C GLU A 195 -6.00 0.63 23.57
N GLN A 196 -6.71 1.79 23.45
CA GLN A 196 -7.03 2.69 24.56
C GLN A 196 -8.37 2.30 25.21
#